data_77073d742387959d3e88d43f0deb3c2d
#
_entry.id   77073d742387959d3e88d43f0deb3c2d
#
_cell.length_a   1.000
_cell.length_b   1.000
_cell.length_c   1.000
_cell.angle_alpha   90.00
_cell.angle_beta   90.00
_cell.angle_gamma   90.00
#
_symmetry.space_group_name_H-M   'P 1'
#
loop_
_entity.id
_entity.type
_entity.pdbx_description
1 polymer ?
#
loop_
_entity_poly.entity_id
_entity_poly.type
_entity_poly.pdbx_seq_one_letter_code
_entity_poly.pdbx_strand_id
1 'polypeptide(L)' 'EYLRLDCVSDNKKLNNYYQKLNFENVGSIQIKNWSEDLWQIKL' A
#
# COMPACT_ATOMS: atom_id res chain seq x y z
N GLU A 1 -0.20 -8.11 15.98
CA GLU A 1 -0.94 -8.50 14.80
C GLU A 1 -1.00 -7.33 13.81
N TYR A 2 -0.91 -7.62 12.51
CA TYR A 2 -0.88 -6.62 11.46
C TYR A 2 -1.99 -6.88 10.46
N LEU A 3 -2.60 -5.82 9.99
CA LEU A 3 -3.46 -5.86 8.82
C LEU A 3 -2.61 -5.42 7.62
N ARG A 4 -2.57 -6.22 6.57
CA ARG A 4 -1.78 -5.94 5.37
C ARG A 4 -2.67 -5.89 4.16
N LEU A 5 -2.33 -4.96 3.25
CA LEU A 5 -3.05 -4.83 1.99
C LEU A 5 -2.10 -4.30 0.93
N ASP A 6 -2.54 -4.39 -0.32
CA ASP A 6 -1.78 -3.83 -1.43
C ASP A 6 -2.72 -3.01 -2.31
N CYS A 7 -2.15 -2.06 -3.04
CA CYS A 7 -2.91 -1.33 -4.04
C CYS A 7 -1.98 -0.86 -5.15
N VAL A 8 -2.56 -0.62 -6.32
CA VAL A 8 -1.80 -0.21 -7.50
C VAL A 8 -1.03 1.07 -7.19
N SER A 9 0.26 1.09 -7.51
CA SER A 9 1.14 2.22 -7.18
C SER A 9 0.69 3.52 -7.83
N ASP A 10 0.08 3.45 -9.01
CA ASP A 10 -0.38 4.63 -9.72
C ASP A 10 -1.63 5.28 -9.12
N ASN A 11 -2.31 4.59 -8.23
CA ASN A 11 -3.51 5.13 -7.60
C ASN A 11 -3.12 6.02 -6.43
N LYS A 12 -2.79 7.26 -6.73
CA LYS A 12 -2.27 8.20 -5.73
C LYS A 12 -3.30 8.52 -4.66
N LYS A 13 -4.57 8.62 -5.03
CA LYS A 13 -5.63 8.92 -4.05
C LYS A 13 -5.73 7.83 -3.01
N LEU A 14 -5.72 6.58 -3.44
CA LEU A 14 -5.86 5.46 -2.52
C LEU A 14 -4.61 5.28 -1.66
N ASN A 15 -3.43 5.45 -2.25
CA ASN A 15 -2.19 5.37 -1.47
C ASN A 15 -2.13 6.47 -0.41
N ASN A 16 -2.55 7.69 -0.77
CA ASN A 16 -2.60 8.79 0.20
C ASN A 16 -3.63 8.52 1.30
N TYR A 17 -4.73 7.89 0.94
CA TYR A 17 -5.76 7.53 1.91
C TYR A 17 -5.20 6.58 2.98
N TYR A 18 -4.48 5.55 2.56
CA TYR A 18 -3.89 4.60 3.50
C TYR A 18 -2.84 5.28 4.37
N GLN A 19 -2.04 6.17 3.80
CA GLN A 19 -1.05 6.91 4.56
C GLN A 19 -1.72 7.76 5.65
N LYS A 20 -2.84 8.39 5.32
CA LYS A 20 -3.59 9.19 6.30
C LYS A 20 -4.20 8.35 7.41
N LEU A 21 -4.49 7.09 7.14
CA LEU A 21 -5.00 6.16 8.14
C LEU A 21 -3.89 5.55 8.99
N ASN A 22 -2.66 6.02 8.82
CA ASN A 22 -1.48 5.55 9.56
C ASN A 22 -1.01 4.16 9.14
N PHE A 23 -1.37 3.72 7.94
CA PHE A 23 -0.73 2.55 7.36
C PHE A 23 0.71 2.90 7.00
N GLU A 24 1.57 1.92 7.13
CA GLU A 24 2.98 2.04 6.79
C GLU A 24 3.23 1.42 5.42
N ASN A 25 3.92 2.14 4.54
CA ASN A 25 4.35 1.56 3.26
C ASN A 25 5.58 0.70 3.52
N VAL A 26 5.47 -0.60 3.25
CA VAL A 26 6.56 -1.53 3.53
C VAL A 26 7.22 -2.05 2.26
N GLY A 27 6.95 -1.43 1.13
CA GLY A 27 7.62 -1.79 -0.11
C GLY A 27 6.66 -1.79 -1.29
N SER A 28 7.12 -2.36 -2.39
CA SER A 28 6.31 -2.50 -3.59
C SER A 28 6.71 -3.77 -4.32
N ILE A 29 5.80 -4.29 -5.14
CA ILE A 29 6.08 -5.43 -6.01
C ILE A 29 5.74 -5.05 -7.44
N GLN A 30 6.52 -5.58 -8.38
CA GLN A 30 6.31 -5.39 -9.80
C GLN A 30 5.55 -6.59 -10.35
N ILE A 31 4.44 -6.32 -11.04
CA ILE A 31 3.61 -7.36 -11.65
C ILE A 31 3.48 -7.02 -13.14
N LYS A 32 4.24 -7.71 -13.97
CA LYS A 32 4.21 -7.49 -15.44
C LYS A 32 4.26 -5.99 -15.79
N ASN A 33 3.10 -5.39 -16.07
CA ASN A 33 3.02 -4.03 -16.59
C ASN A 33 2.67 -2.99 -15.53
N TRP A 34 2.53 -3.40 -14.26
CA TRP A 34 2.20 -2.45 -13.20
C TRP A 34 2.91 -2.85 -11.92
N SER A 35 2.86 -1.97 -10.94
CA SER A 35 3.40 -2.25 -9.62
C SER A 35 2.34 -2.00 -8.57
N GLU A 36 2.50 -2.64 -7.42
CA GLU A 36 1.61 -2.45 -6.28
C GLU A 36 2.41 -2.08 -5.05
N ASP A 37 1.90 -1.11 -4.32
CA ASP A 37 2.48 -0.72 -3.04
C ASP A 37 1.90 -1.59 -1.94
N LEU A 38 2.75 -1.94 -0.99
CA LEU A 38 2.39 -2.81 0.12
C LEU A 38 2.25 -1.98 1.38
N TRP A 39 1.11 -2.12 2.03
CA TRP A 39 0.78 -1.32 3.21
C TRP A 39 0.45 -2.23 4.37
N GLN A 40 0.82 -1.81 5.58
CA GLN A 40 0.44 -2.54 6.79
C GLN A 40 0.18 -1.58 7.93
N ILE A 41 -0.66 -2.03 8.86
CA ILE A 41 -0.91 -1.30 10.09
C ILE A 41 -0.95 -2.29 11.24
N LYS A 42 -0.36 -1.89 12.36
CA LYS A 42 -0.38 -2.71 13.56
C LYS A 42 -1.71 -2.53 14.27
N LEU A 43 -2.35 -3.63 14.58
CA LEU A 43 -3.64 -3.63 15.27
C LEU A 43 -3.50 -3.62 16.80
#